data_6921bc1311f782647b3ea7cbfabcf8a5
#
_entry.id   6921bc1311f782647b3ea7cbfabcf8a5
#
_cell.length_a   1.000
_cell.length_b   1.000
_cell.length_c   1.000
_cell.angle_alpha   90.00
_cell.angle_beta   90.00
_cell.angle_gamma   90.00
#
_symmetry.space_group_name_H-M   'P 1'
#
loop_
_entity.id
_entity.type
_entity.pdbx_description
1 polymer ?
#
loop_
_entity_poly.entity_id
_entity_poly.type
_entity_poly.pdbx_seq_one_letter_code
_entity_poly.pdbx_strand_id
1 'polypeptide(L)'
;MTLTILINFVCVFVALAVAELVIRSRRRRDEVLPYIGNPPTRAHKGDAGLDLTANENVVIPSMGWRLIATGTQTAIPEGQAGLICPRSGLAAKHGITVLNAPGIIDAGYRGDIGVVLINHGARPFEVSAGDRIAQMLVMPFTPVTPVGRPLDSTERGTAGFGSTGKN
;
A
#
# COMPACT_ATOMS: atom_id res chain seq x y z
N MET A 1 34.92 -29.35 29.52
CA MET A 1 34.48 -28.30 28.57
C MET A 1 35.50 -27.16 28.74
N THR A 2 36.25 -26.84 27.68
CA THR A 2 37.33 -25.85 27.78
C THR A 2 36.77 -24.45 27.86
N LEU A 3 37.45 -23.54 28.60
CA LEU A 3 37.07 -22.11 28.77
C LEU A 3 36.77 -21.45 27.43
N THR A 4 37.47 -21.84 26.35
CA THR A 4 37.27 -21.35 24.99
C THR A 4 35.86 -21.67 24.43
N ILE A 5 35.33 -22.87 24.70
CA ILE A 5 34.00 -23.26 24.27
C ILE A 5 32.93 -22.44 24.99
N LEU A 6 33.11 -22.18 26.25
CA LEU A 6 32.19 -21.36 27.05
C LEU A 6 32.16 -19.91 26.57
N ILE A 7 33.33 -19.32 26.27
CA ILE A 7 33.44 -17.95 25.74
C ILE A 7 32.74 -17.86 24.37
N ASN A 8 32.94 -18.82 23.46
CA ASN A 8 32.27 -18.81 22.17
C ASN A 8 30.73 -18.91 22.28
N PHE A 9 30.23 -19.73 23.22
CA PHE A 9 28.78 -19.82 23.46
C PHE A 9 28.20 -18.49 23.98
N VAL A 10 28.88 -17.83 24.91
CA VAL A 10 28.45 -16.51 25.44
C VAL A 10 28.46 -15.46 24.33
N CYS A 11 29.52 -15.41 23.52
CA CYS A 11 29.59 -14.46 22.38
C CYS A 11 28.45 -14.64 21.38
N VAL A 12 28.11 -15.89 21.03
CA VAL A 12 27.00 -16.18 20.13
C VAL A 12 25.66 -15.77 20.74
N PHE A 13 25.43 -16.05 22.02
CA PHE A 13 24.20 -15.64 22.72
C PHE A 13 24.05 -14.11 22.79
N VAL A 14 25.13 -13.41 23.10
CA VAL A 14 25.13 -11.93 23.14
C VAL A 14 24.85 -11.36 21.73
N ALA A 15 25.48 -11.92 20.70
CA ALA A 15 25.26 -11.48 19.31
C ALA A 15 23.79 -11.69 18.88
N LEU A 16 23.20 -12.84 19.23
CA LEU A 16 21.78 -13.13 18.93
C LEU A 16 20.85 -12.19 19.72
N ALA A 17 21.12 -11.94 21.01
CA ALA A 17 20.32 -11.03 21.82
C ALA A 17 20.39 -9.58 21.31
N VAL A 18 21.57 -9.12 20.87
CA VAL A 18 21.76 -7.79 20.26
C VAL A 18 21.03 -7.73 18.92
N ALA A 19 21.13 -8.76 18.06
CA ALA A 19 20.41 -8.83 16.81
C ALA A 19 18.88 -8.76 17.03
N GLU A 20 18.36 -9.50 18.01
CA GLU A 20 16.94 -9.49 18.36
C GLU A 20 16.49 -8.13 18.91
N LEU A 21 17.33 -7.47 19.73
CA LEU A 21 17.07 -6.12 20.22
C LEU A 21 17.03 -5.09 19.09
N VAL A 22 17.95 -5.18 18.13
CA VAL A 22 17.98 -4.32 16.92
C VAL A 22 16.76 -4.55 16.05
N ILE A 23 16.36 -5.81 15.84
CA ILE A 23 15.15 -6.16 15.08
C ILE A 23 13.89 -5.65 15.79
N ARG A 24 13.80 -5.80 17.11
CA ARG A 24 12.67 -5.28 17.92
C ARG A 24 12.64 -3.75 17.92
N SER A 25 13.79 -3.07 17.97
CA SER A 25 13.85 -1.61 17.95
C SER A 25 13.42 -1.05 16.58
N ARG A 26 13.75 -1.75 15.48
CA ARG A 26 13.26 -1.40 14.14
C ARG A 26 11.75 -1.60 13.98
N ARG A 27 11.17 -2.61 14.63
CA ARG A 27 9.70 -2.87 14.60
C ARG A 27 8.89 -1.87 15.43
N ARG A 28 9.48 -1.10 16.33
CA ARG A 28 8.78 -0.18 17.25
C ARG A 28 8.88 1.30 16.89
N ARG A 29 9.59 1.67 15.84
CA ARG A 29 9.54 3.04 15.36
C ARG A 29 8.28 3.20 14.53
N ASP A 30 7.32 3.97 15.04
CA ASP A 30 6.25 4.52 14.20
C ASP A 30 6.95 5.26 13.05
N GLU A 31 6.87 4.69 11.85
CA GLU A 31 7.43 5.33 10.67
C GLU A 31 6.63 6.60 10.40
N VAL A 32 7.31 7.72 10.30
CA VAL A 32 6.71 9.01 10.03
C VAL A 32 6.49 9.12 8.52
N LEU A 33 5.27 9.48 8.12
CA LEU A 33 4.93 9.81 6.74
C LEU A 33 4.82 11.33 6.62
N PRO A 34 5.85 12.05 6.13
CA PRO A 34 5.74 13.47 5.86
C PRO A 34 4.71 13.76 4.77
N TYR A 35 3.94 14.82 4.94
CA TYR A 35 2.95 15.25 3.96
C TYR A 35 2.88 16.80 3.85
N ILE A 36 2.31 17.26 2.75
CA ILE A 36 1.95 18.67 2.48
C ILE A 36 0.48 18.67 2.03
N GLY A 37 -0.26 19.69 2.40
CA GLY A 37 -1.67 19.87 2.03
C GLY A 37 -2.62 19.10 2.94
N ASN A 38 -3.61 18.45 2.35
CA ASN A 38 -4.61 17.70 3.10
C ASN A 38 -3.99 16.49 3.80
N PRO A 39 -4.18 16.32 5.12
CA PRO A 39 -3.59 15.22 5.86
C PRO A 39 -4.24 13.87 5.49
N PRO A 40 -3.44 12.84 5.14
CA PRO A 40 -3.97 11.48 5.12
C PRO A 40 -4.28 11.03 6.55
N THR A 41 -5.49 10.53 6.81
CA THR A 41 -5.98 10.27 8.17
C THR A 41 -6.41 8.83 8.38
N ARG A 42 -6.37 8.36 9.63
CA ARG A 42 -6.97 7.08 10.05
C ARG A 42 -8.26 7.34 10.82
N ALA A 43 -9.31 6.58 10.53
CA ALA A 43 -10.55 6.64 11.27
C ALA A 43 -10.37 6.09 12.70
N HIS A 44 -9.58 5.02 12.85
CA HIS A 44 -9.29 4.41 14.15
C HIS A 44 -7.80 4.12 14.31
N LYS A 45 -7.33 4.14 15.56
CA LYS A 45 -5.96 3.73 15.89
C LYS A 45 -5.76 2.25 15.50
N GLY A 46 -4.78 2.00 14.62
CA GLY A 46 -4.48 0.65 14.13
C GLY A 46 -5.07 0.30 12.78
N ASP A 47 -5.90 1.17 12.19
CA ASP A 47 -6.32 0.99 10.79
C ASP A 47 -5.09 0.99 9.88
N ALA A 48 -5.05 0.05 8.92
CA ALA A 48 -3.96 -0.03 7.97
C ALA A 48 -4.01 1.11 6.93
N GLY A 49 -5.22 1.49 6.51
CA GLY A 49 -5.45 2.51 5.49
C GLY A 49 -5.42 3.92 6.07
N LEU A 50 -4.83 4.83 5.30
CA LEU A 50 -4.90 6.27 5.48
C LEU A 50 -5.93 6.80 4.50
N ASP A 51 -7.05 7.33 4.98
CA ASP A 51 -8.08 7.94 4.13
C ASP A 51 -7.51 9.15 3.38
N LEU A 52 -7.83 9.24 2.09
CA LEU A 52 -7.55 10.37 1.20
C LEU A 52 -8.87 11.04 0.85
N THR A 53 -8.88 12.38 0.95
CA THR A 53 -10.07 13.20 0.68
C THR A 53 -9.99 13.88 -0.68
N ALA A 54 -11.15 14.11 -1.30
CA ALA A 54 -11.26 14.93 -2.49
C ALA A 54 -10.94 16.41 -2.15
N ASN A 55 -10.21 17.09 -3.01
CA ASN A 55 -9.92 18.52 -2.89
C ASN A 55 -10.85 19.40 -3.75
N GLU A 56 -11.81 18.78 -4.41
CA GLU A 56 -12.73 19.44 -5.35
C GLU A 56 -14.10 18.79 -5.35
N ASN A 57 -15.10 19.55 -5.84
CA ASN A 57 -16.43 19.02 -6.11
C ASN A 57 -16.48 18.47 -7.54
N VAL A 58 -16.92 17.24 -7.74
CA VAL A 58 -16.97 16.63 -9.06
C VAL A 58 -18.12 15.63 -9.16
N VAL A 59 -18.71 15.50 -10.34
CA VAL A 59 -19.71 14.48 -10.65
C VAL A 59 -19.10 13.41 -11.54
N ILE A 60 -19.20 12.16 -11.12
CA ILE A 60 -18.78 10.99 -11.90
C ILE A 60 -20.02 10.41 -12.57
N PRO A 61 -20.17 10.50 -13.91
CA PRO A 61 -21.30 9.92 -14.61
C PRO A 61 -21.40 8.41 -14.38
N SER A 62 -22.61 7.84 -14.53
CA SER A 62 -22.78 6.39 -14.60
C SER A 62 -21.86 5.80 -15.67
N MET A 63 -21.15 4.72 -15.35
CA MET A 63 -20.15 4.07 -16.20
C MET A 63 -18.99 4.97 -16.67
N GLY A 64 -18.86 6.16 -16.07
CA GLY A 64 -17.77 7.10 -16.32
C GLY A 64 -16.72 7.10 -15.22
N TRP A 65 -15.62 7.81 -15.46
CA TRP A 65 -14.53 7.98 -14.51
C TRP A 65 -14.05 9.42 -14.44
N ARG A 66 -13.36 9.77 -13.36
CA ARG A 66 -12.71 11.07 -13.15
C ARG A 66 -11.40 10.87 -12.38
N LEU A 67 -10.38 11.64 -12.75
CA LEU A 67 -9.21 11.88 -11.93
C LEU A 67 -9.56 13.01 -10.96
N ILE A 68 -9.41 12.76 -9.66
CA ILE A 68 -9.75 13.68 -8.59
C ILE A 68 -8.48 14.00 -7.81
N ALA A 69 -8.15 15.28 -7.70
CA ALA A 69 -7.05 15.75 -6.89
C ALA A 69 -7.38 15.54 -5.40
N THR A 70 -6.42 15.10 -4.61
CA THR A 70 -6.60 14.97 -3.15
C THR A 70 -6.07 16.18 -2.39
N GLY A 71 -5.24 17.00 -3.00
CA GLY A 71 -4.50 18.06 -2.31
C GLY A 71 -3.48 17.50 -1.32
N THR A 72 -3.11 16.22 -1.44
CA THR A 72 -2.16 15.53 -0.57
C THR A 72 -0.88 15.21 -1.33
N GLN A 73 0.26 15.67 -0.85
CA GLN A 73 1.58 15.24 -1.27
C GLN A 73 2.24 14.49 -0.12
N THR A 74 2.97 13.41 -0.41
CA THR A 74 3.66 12.62 0.64
C THR A 74 5.08 12.28 0.22
N ALA A 75 5.92 12.00 1.23
CA ALA A 75 7.24 11.41 1.02
C ALA A 75 7.20 9.96 1.52
N ILE A 76 6.86 9.03 0.63
CA ILE A 76 6.91 7.59 0.96
C ILE A 76 8.36 7.21 1.30
N PRO A 77 8.61 6.46 2.41
CA PRO A 77 9.94 6.01 2.77
C PRO A 77 10.58 5.14 1.67
N GLU A 78 11.90 5.20 1.55
CA GLU A 78 12.65 4.35 0.63
C GLU A 78 12.43 2.86 0.95
N GLY A 79 12.31 2.03 -0.08
CA GLY A 79 11.98 0.60 0.04
C GLY A 79 10.51 0.32 0.31
N GLN A 80 9.66 1.35 0.26
CA GLN A 80 8.21 1.23 0.42
C GLN A 80 7.47 1.89 -0.76
N ALA A 81 6.21 1.53 -0.94
CA ALA A 81 5.29 2.12 -1.90
C ALA A 81 3.96 2.45 -1.23
N GLY A 82 3.34 3.55 -1.65
CA GLY A 82 1.96 3.86 -1.30
C GLY A 82 1.00 3.16 -2.26
N LEU A 83 0.08 2.36 -1.75
CA LEU A 83 -0.94 1.67 -2.54
C LEU A 83 -2.28 2.38 -2.35
N ILE A 84 -2.81 2.97 -3.42
CA ILE A 84 -4.12 3.62 -3.42
C ILE A 84 -5.18 2.56 -3.68
N CYS A 85 -6.00 2.32 -2.68
CA CYS A 85 -7.04 1.29 -2.67
C CYS A 85 -8.44 1.89 -2.59
N PRO A 86 -9.46 1.17 -3.11
CA PRO A 86 -10.85 1.58 -2.95
C PRO A 86 -11.30 1.56 -1.47
N ARG A 87 -12.34 2.32 -1.17
CA ARG A 87 -13.04 2.23 0.10
C ARG A 87 -14.23 1.28 -0.03
N SER A 88 -14.30 0.30 0.87
CA SER A 88 -15.35 -0.74 0.85
C SER A 88 -16.76 -0.16 0.88
N GLY A 89 -16.98 0.91 1.65
CA GLY A 89 -18.29 1.57 1.74
C GLY A 89 -18.74 2.22 0.42
N LEU A 90 -17.82 2.84 -0.33
CA LEU A 90 -18.12 3.41 -1.65
C LEU A 90 -18.38 2.30 -2.68
N ALA A 91 -17.57 1.25 -2.66
CA ALA A 91 -17.73 0.12 -3.55
C ALA A 91 -19.08 -0.59 -3.33
N ALA A 92 -19.39 -0.97 -2.09
CA ALA A 92 -20.57 -1.75 -1.78
C ALA A 92 -21.89 -0.98 -1.94
N LYS A 93 -21.92 0.31 -1.60
CA LYS A 93 -23.17 1.11 -1.59
C LYS A 93 -23.43 1.83 -2.91
N HIS A 94 -22.36 2.21 -3.61
CA HIS A 94 -22.47 3.10 -4.77
C HIS A 94 -21.83 2.56 -6.04
N GLY A 95 -21.12 1.42 -5.98
CA GLY A 95 -20.39 0.89 -7.13
C GLY A 95 -19.19 1.77 -7.53
N ILE A 96 -18.65 2.57 -6.60
CA ILE A 96 -17.50 3.44 -6.84
C ILE A 96 -16.22 2.73 -6.44
N THR A 97 -15.24 2.71 -7.34
CA THR A 97 -13.94 2.10 -7.08
C THR A 97 -12.79 2.91 -7.70
N VAL A 98 -11.56 2.59 -7.33
CA VAL A 98 -10.37 3.14 -7.97
C VAL A 98 -10.12 2.36 -9.25
N LEU A 99 -10.12 3.04 -10.39
CA LEU A 99 -10.06 2.42 -11.72
C LEU A 99 -8.78 1.60 -11.94
N ASN A 100 -7.65 2.11 -11.47
CA ASN A 100 -6.32 1.48 -11.56
C ASN A 100 -5.90 0.82 -10.25
N ALA A 101 -6.83 0.33 -9.42
CA ALA A 101 -6.52 -0.24 -8.11
C ALA A 101 -5.64 -1.51 -8.19
N PRO A 102 -4.58 -1.58 -7.35
CA PRO A 102 -4.04 -0.50 -6.54
C PRO A 102 -3.25 0.51 -7.38
N GLY A 103 -3.52 1.82 -7.21
CA GLY A 103 -2.63 2.85 -7.73
C GLY A 103 -1.30 2.83 -6.96
N ILE A 104 -0.17 3.06 -7.62
CA ILE A 104 1.16 3.01 -7.00
C ILE A 104 1.71 4.41 -6.85
N ILE A 105 2.13 4.75 -5.62
CA ILE A 105 2.88 5.97 -5.30
C ILE A 105 4.30 5.56 -4.93
N ASP A 106 5.23 5.91 -5.78
CA ASP A 106 6.65 5.60 -5.59
C ASP A 106 7.30 6.47 -4.50
N ALA A 107 8.35 5.95 -3.86
CA ALA A 107 9.11 6.68 -2.84
C ALA A 107 9.70 8.00 -3.34
N GLY A 108 10.02 8.12 -4.64
CA GLY A 108 10.53 9.34 -5.27
C GLY A 108 9.46 10.36 -5.68
N TYR A 109 8.17 10.00 -5.66
CA TYR A 109 7.08 10.90 -6.06
C TYR A 109 6.86 12.01 -5.04
N ARG A 110 6.66 13.25 -5.50
CA ARG A 110 6.42 14.44 -4.66
C ARG A 110 5.24 15.30 -5.15
N GLY A 111 4.54 14.86 -6.20
CA GLY A 111 3.36 15.56 -6.70
C GLY A 111 2.12 15.29 -5.84
N ASP A 112 1.03 15.96 -6.20
CA ASP A 112 -0.29 15.70 -5.60
C ASP A 112 -0.77 14.29 -5.95
N ILE A 113 -1.30 13.58 -4.97
CA ILE A 113 -1.89 12.26 -5.16
C ILE A 113 -3.24 12.42 -5.84
N GLY A 114 -3.32 12.01 -7.11
CA GLY A 114 -4.57 11.94 -7.84
C GLY A 114 -5.21 10.56 -7.70
N VAL A 115 -6.52 10.52 -7.49
CA VAL A 115 -7.30 9.28 -7.43
C VAL A 115 -8.20 9.18 -8.64
N VAL A 116 -8.04 8.13 -9.45
CA VAL A 116 -8.91 7.87 -10.60
C VAL A 116 -10.10 7.02 -10.13
N LEU A 117 -11.26 7.65 -9.92
CA LEU A 117 -12.49 6.94 -9.55
C LEU A 117 -13.31 6.58 -10.79
N ILE A 118 -13.88 5.38 -10.81
CA ILE A 118 -14.88 4.92 -11.76
C ILE A 118 -16.20 4.66 -11.04
N ASN A 119 -17.31 5.00 -11.70
CA ASN A 119 -18.67 4.76 -11.22
C ASN A 119 -19.32 3.63 -12.03
N HIS A 120 -19.44 2.45 -11.44
CA HIS A 120 -20.18 1.32 -11.98
C HIS A 120 -21.67 1.32 -11.62
N GLY A 121 -22.12 2.32 -10.84
CA GLY A 121 -23.52 2.49 -10.47
C GLY A 121 -24.37 3.02 -11.63
N ALA A 122 -25.68 2.86 -11.52
CA ALA A 122 -26.64 3.28 -12.56
C ALA A 122 -26.95 4.78 -12.58
N ARG A 123 -26.50 5.55 -11.56
CA ARG A 123 -26.74 7.01 -11.44
C ARG A 123 -25.41 7.74 -11.35
N PRO A 124 -25.38 9.02 -11.74
CA PRO A 124 -24.23 9.87 -11.44
C PRO A 124 -23.92 9.87 -9.94
N PHE A 125 -22.63 9.92 -9.58
CA PHE A 125 -22.16 9.98 -8.21
C PHE A 125 -21.50 11.34 -7.96
N GLU A 126 -21.98 12.05 -6.97
CA GLU A 126 -21.47 13.36 -6.58
C GLU A 126 -20.39 13.16 -5.51
N VAL A 127 -19.24 13.79 -5.71
CA VAL A 127 -18.14 13.89 -4.78
C VAL A 127 -18.03 15.34 -4.36
N SER A 128 -18.04 15.59 -3.06
CA SER A 128 -17.79 16.92 -2.48
C SER A 128 -16.35 17.01 -1.97
N ALA A 129 -15.79 18.22 -2.01
CA ALA A 129 -14.51 18.49 -1.37
C ALA A 129 -14.57 18.09 0.12
N GLY A 130 -13.58 17.35 0.60
CA GLY A 130 -13.54 16.77 1.94
C GLY A 130 -14.09 15.34 2.04
N ASP A 131 -14.79 14.84 1.02
CA ASP A 131 -15.23 13.43 1.00
C ASP A 131 -14.02 12.48 0.94
N ARG A 132 -14.05 11.44 1.76
CA ARG A 132 -13.04 10.38 1.74
C ARG A 132 -13.29 9.47 0.55
N ILE A 133 -12.44 9.55 -0.46
CA ILE A 133 -12.62 8.90 -1.77
C ILE A 133 -11.80 7.64 -1.98
N ALA A 134 -10.70 7.49 -1.28
CA ALA A 134 -9.80 6.34 -1.35
C ALA A 134 -9.09 6.15 -0.02
N GLN A 135 -8.30 5.10 0.09
CA GLN A 135 -7.39 4.88 1.20
C GLN A 135 -6.00 4.50 0.67
N MET A 136 -4.96 4.96 1.35
CA MET A 136 -3.58 4.63 1.03
C MET A 136 -3.00 3.69 2.09
N LEU A 137 -2.37 2.60 1.65
CA LEU A 137 -1.53 1.74 2.47
C LEU A 137 -0.07 1.99 2.10
N VAL A 138 0.80 2.14 3.09
CA VAL A 138 2.25 2.20 2.85
C VAL A 138 2.83 0.83 3.16
N MET A 139 3.44 0.20 2.15
CA MET A 139 3.90 -1.19 2.25
C MET A 139 5.32 -1.35 1.72
N PRO A 140 6.14 -2.19 2.38
CA PRO A 140 7.46 -2.52 1.88
C PRO A 140 7.35 -3.37 0.60
N PHE A 141 8.33 -3.23 -0.29
CA PHE A 141 8.49 -4.08 -1.46
C PHE A 141 9.93 -4.59 -1.54
N THR A 142 10.12 -5.72 -2.23
CA THR A 142 11.46 -6.23 -2.52
C THR A 142 11.92 -5.69 -3.87
N PRO A 143 12.97 -4.87 -3.92
CA PRO A 143 13.54 -4.43 -5.19
C PRO A 143 14.14 -5.63 -5.92
N VAL A 144 13.70 -5.88 -7.16
CA VAL A 144 14.20 -6.96 -7.99
C VAL A 144 14.84 -6.42 -9.27
N THR A 145 15.95 -6.99 -9.68
CA THR A 145 16.58 -6.68 -10.98
C THR A 145 16.16 -7.74 -11.98
N PRO A 146 15.42 -7.39 -13.04
CA PRO A 146 15.07 -8.34 -14.10
C PRO A 146 16.32 -8.83 -14.83
N VAL A 147 16.45 -10.14 -14.99
CA VAL A 147 17.54 -10.78 -15.73
C VAL A 147 16.94 -11.77 -16.72
N GLY A 148 17.26 -11.61 -18.02
CA GLY A 148 16.82 -12.53 -19.06
C GLY A 148 17.60 -13.86 -18.98
N ARG A 149 16.93 -14.92 -18.52
CA ARG A 149 17.48 -16.29 -18.50
C ARG A 149 16.34 -17.30 -18.63
N PRO A 150 16.64 -18.55 -19.07
CA PRO A 150 15.65 -19.63 -19.02
C PRO A 150 15.09 -19.80 -17.60
N LEU A 151 13.79 -20.09 -17.51
CA LEU A 151 13.12 -20.42 -16.26
C LEU A 151 13.24 -21.92 -16.01
N ASP A 152 13.29 -22.30 -14.74
CA ASP A 152 13.18 -23.69 -14.30
C ASP A 152 11.78 -24.25 -14.54
N SER A 153 11.66 -25.57 -14.60
CA SER A 153 10.39 -26.25 -14.68
C SER A 153 9.75 -26.36 -13.28
N THR A 154 8.42 -26.23 -13.22
CA THR A 154 7.66 -26.45 -12.00
C THR A 154 6.50 -27.39 -12.28
N GLU A 155 5.92 -28.02 -11.22
CA GLU A 155 4.76 -28.89 -11.34
C GLU A 155 3.56 -28.16 -11.98
N ARG A 156 3.36 -26.89 -11.68
CA ARG A 156 2.32 -26.06 -12.29
C ARG A 156 2.60 -25.73 -13.76
N GLY A 157 3.84 -25.59 -14.16
CA GLY A 157 4.25 -25.23 -15.52
C GLY A 157 3.56 -23.96 -16.02
N THR A 158 2.91 -24.05 -17.17
CA THR A 158 2.17 -22.95 -17.81
C THR A 158 0.68 -22.89 -17.46
N ALA A 159 0.21 -23.75 -16.55
CA ALA A 159 -1.19 -23.82 -16.18
C ALA A 159 -1.65 -22.55 -15.44
N GLY A 160 -2.71 -21.90 -15.96
CA GLY A 160 -3.30 -20.67 -15.45
C GLY A 160 -4.81 -20.58 -15.74
N PHE A 161 -5.42 -19.42 -15.49
CA PHE A 161 -6.80 -19.10 -15.85
C PHE A 161 -7.86 -20.15 -15.47
N GLY A 162 -7.79 -20.67 -14.26
CA GLY A 162 -8.77 -21.65 -13.74
C GLY A 162 -8.40 -23.09 -14.03
N SER A 163 -7.13 -23.39 -14.32
CA SER A 163 -6.63 -24.77 -14.52
C SER A 163 -6.88 -25.73 -13.33
N THR A 164 -7.19 -25.19 -12.15
CA THR A 164 -7.52 -25.94 -10.93
C THR A 164 -9.02 -26.24 -10.80
N GLY A 165 -9.85 -25.85 -11.79
CA GLY A 165 -11.30 -26.07 -11.75
C GLY A 165 -12.05 -25.08 -10.83
N LYS A 166 -13.38 -25.29 -10.73
CA LYS A 166 -14.26 -24.49 -9.85
C LYS A 166 -14.65 -25.25 -8.56
N ASN A 167 -14.17 -26.47 -8.38
CA ASN A 167 -14.46 -27.32 -7.20
C ASN A 167 -13.15 -27.77 -6.60
#